data_5e0017a01401ea9315bc66287ed5ca2d
#
_entry.id   5e0017a01401ea9315bc66287ed5ca2d
#
_cell.length_a   1.000
_cell.length_b   1.000
_cell.length_c   1.000
_cell.angle_alpha   90.00
_cell.angle_beta   90.00
_cell.angle_gamma   90.00
#
_symmetry.space_group_name_H-M   'P 1'
#
loop_
_entity.id
_entity.type
_entity.pdbx_description
1 polymer ?
#
loop_
_entity_poly.entity_id
_entity_poly.type
_entity_poly.pdbx_seq_one_letter_code
_entity_poly.pdbx_strand_id
1 'polypeptide(L)'
;MTSPYTGLATEDWAVKTRELIEIHPLNPNEIYEVVIQVWREIFESNLTSKNYKIGVDLFPRPQIMGYFLHELIPLELARRYPEIWRREENATEKDMVCLVDDCFSIEIKTSSSNRNTYGNRSYTQLSTTGIEGKKNKSGYYLVVNFQKFNKNVQGSQEPQINLVRFGWLDREDWQGQAAATGQQAKLSPAVERYKLLQLPNLE
;
A
#
# COMPACT_ATOMS: atom_id res chain seq x y z
N MET A 1 19.51 2.32 8.24
CA MET A 1 19.39 3.43 7.27
C MET A 1 18.88 4.64 8.04
N THR A 2 19.49 5.80 7.88
CA THR A 2 19.00 7.05 8.52
C THR A 2 17.79 7.55 7.78
N SER A 3 16.77 8.06 8.49
CA SER A 3 15.56 8.60 7.87
C SER A 3 15.91 9.75 6.89
N PRO A 4 15.33 9.78 5.68
CA PRO A 4 15.53 10.87 4.74
C PRO A 4 14.94 12.21 5.22
N TYR A 5 14.15 12.20 6.29
CA TYR A 5 13.54 13.38 6.89
C TYR A 5 14.30 13.89 8.14
N THR A 6 15.44 13.29 8.46
CA THR A 6 16.23 13.69 9.63
C THR A 6 16.62 15.17 9.55
N GLY A 7 16.28 15.93 10.59
CA GLY A 7 16.59 17.35 10.70
C GLY A 7 15.65 18.29 9.94
N LEU A 8 14.65 17.78 9.23
CA LEU A 8 13.66 18.58 8.53
C LEU A 8 12.49 18.95 9.43
N ALA A 9 11.98 20.18 9.27
CA ALA A 9 10.70 20.59 9.84
C ALA A 9 9.53 19.87 9.13
N THR A 10 8.40 19.72 9.81
CA THR A 10 7.24 18.97 9.27
C THR A 10 6.71 19.57 7.97
N GLU A 11 6.75 20.87 7.81
CA GLU A 11 6.35 21.60 6.60
C GLU A 11 7.21 21.28 5.38
N ASP A 12 8.44 20.85 5.58
CA ASP A 12 9.39 20.50 4.51
C ASP A 12 9.25 19.04 4.05
N TRP A 13 8.53 18.21 4.78
CA TRP A 13 8.40 16.78 4.46
C TRP A 13 7.79 16.52 3.08
N ALA A 14 6.80 17.33 2.68
CA ALA A 14 6.17 17.16 1.36
C ALA A 14 7.16 17.43 0.21
N VAL A 15 8.04 18.41 0.35
CA VAL A 15 9.10 18.68 -0.63
C VAL A 15 10.05 17.50 -0.71
N LYS A 16 10.52 17.03 0.45
CA LYS A 16 11.40 15.85 0.51
C LYS A 16 10.76 14.59 -0.06
N THR A 17 9.47 14.39 0.18
CA THR A 17 8.74 13.25 -0.38
C THR A 17 8.65 13.34 -1.90
N ARG A 18 8.44 14.52 -2.50
CA ARG A 18 8.48 14.69 -3.96
C ARG A 18 9.85 14.31 -4.53
N GLU A 19 10.93 14.79 -3.93
CA GLU A 19 12.31 14.43 -4.34
C GLU A 19 12.52 12.90 -4.31
N LEU A 20 12.05 12.22 -3.25
CA LEU A 20 12.15 10.77 -3.13
C LEU A 20 11.33 10.04 -4.19
N ILE A 21 10.15 10.56 -4.55
CA ILE A 21 9.31 10.00 -5.60
C ILE A 21 9.94 10.23 -6.98
N GLU A 22 10.53 11.39 -7.22
CA GLU A 22 11.18 11.74 -8.50
C GLU A 22 12.38 10.84 -8.82
N ILE A 23 13.13 10.40 -7.81
CA ILE A 23 14.28 9.47 -8.02
C ILE A 23 13.85 7.99 -8.05
N HIS A 24 12.59 7.69 -7.74
CA HIS A 24 12.09 6.32 -7.75
C HIS A 24 11.94 5.81 -9.21
N PRO A 25 12.38 4.56 -9.53
CA PRO A 25 12.37 4.05 -10.91
C PRO A 25 10.97 3.85 -11.49
N LEU A 26 9.93 3.81 -10.64
CA LEU A 26 8.54 3.65 -11.08
C LEU A 26 7.83 5.01 -11.13
N ASN A 27 7.28 5.35 -12.30
CA ASN A 27 6.57 6.61 -12.48
C ASN A 27 5.25 6.65 -11.67
N PRO A 28 4.96 7.74 -10.93
CA PRO A 28 3.74 7.88 -10.14
C PRO A 28 2.44 7.69 -10.92
N ASN A 29 2.37 8.17 -12.17
CA ASN A 29 1.19 7.98 -13.03
C ASN A 29 0.99 6.51 -13.37
N GLU A 30 2.07 5.79 -13.61
CA GLU A 30 2.01 4.36 -13.89
C GLU A 30 1.58 3.54 -12.67
N ILE A 31 2.06 3.90 -11.48
CA ILE A 31 1.56 3.30 -10.23
C ILE A 31 0.03 3.45 -10.14
N TYR A 32 -0.46 4.67 -10.37
CA TYR A 32 -1.89 4.95 -10.34
C TYR A 32 -2.67 4.13 -11.37
N GLU A 33 -2.20 4.12 -12.62
CA GLU A 33 -2.83 3.37 -13.71
C GLU A 33 -2.90 1.87 -13.41
N VAL A 34 -1.83 1.28 -12.89
CA VAL A 34 -1.80 -0.13 -12.49
C VAL A 34 -2.81 -0.41 -11.38
N VAL A 35 -2.90 0.42 -10.36
CA VAL A 35 -3.89 0.25 -9.28
C VAL A 35 -5.31 0.28 -9.82
N ILE A 36 -5.65 1.23 -10.69
CA ILE A 36 -7.00 1.36 -11.27
C ILE A 36 -7.30 0.20 -12.22
N GLN A 37 -6.34 -0.20 -13.05
CA GLN A 37 -6.49 -1.35 -13.95
C GLN A 37 -6.76 -2.63 -13.15
N VAL A 38 -5.90 -2.97 -12.20
CA VAL A 38 -6.02 -4.16 -11.35
C VAL A 38 -7.36 -4.17 -10.60
N TRP A 39 -7.77 -3.02 -10.06
CA TRP A 39 -9.07 -2.92 -9.39
C TRP A 39 -10.24 -3.25 -10.31
N ARG A 40 -10.24 -2.75 -11.54
CA ARG A 40 -11.27 -3.05 -12.56
C ARG A 40 -11.28 -4.52 -12.94
N GLU A 41 -10.11 -5.11 -13.19
CA GLU A 41 -9.95 -6.51 -13.59
C GLU A 41 -10.52 -7.49 -12.55
N ILE A 42 -10.48 -7.13 -11.24
CA ILE A 42 -11.11 -7.93 -10.18
C ILE A 42 -12.62 -8.10 -10.44
N PHE A 43 -13.32 -7.06 -10.89
CA PHE A 43 -14.76 -7.11 -11.18
C PHE A 43 -15.09 -7.71 -12.56
N GLU A 44 -14.18 -7.63 -13.50
CA GLU A 44 -14.31 -8.24 -14.82
C GLU A 44 -14.05 -9.75 -14.78
N SER A 45 -13.32 -10.23 -13.79
CA SER A 45 -12.92 -11.63 -13.65
C SER A 45 -14.11 -12.54 -13.30
N ASN A 46 -14.10 -13.75 -13.92
CA ASN A 46 -15.04 -14.81 -13.61
C ASN A 46 -14.41 -15.82 -12.62
N LEU A 47 -15.11 -16.09 -11.54
CA LEU A 47 -14.69 -17.05 -10.53
C LEU A 47 -15.40 -18.38 -10.71
N THR A 48 -14.65 -19.46 -10.62
CA THR A 48 -15.11 -20.84 -10.73
C THR A 48 -15.68 -21.18 -12.12
N SER A 49 -15.98 -22.46 -12.36
CA SER A 49 -16.66 -22.94 -13.58
C SER A 49 -18.10 -22.44 -13.72
N LYS A 50 -18.63 -21.77 -12.71
CA LYS A 50 -19.98 -21.17 -12.71
C LYS A 50 -19.97 -19.71 -13.12
N ASN A 51 -18.79 -19.13 -13.39
CA ASN A 51 -18.62 -17.73 -13.80
C ASN A 51 -19.20 -16.72 -12.81
N TYR A 52 -19.10 -16.98 -11.51
CA TYR A 52 -19.51 -16.00 -10.50
C TYR A 52 -18.63 -14.75 -10.58
N LYS A 53 -19.23 -13.59 -10.40
CA LYS A 53 -18.55 -12.29 -10.43
C LYS A 53 -18.55 -11.60 -9.08
N ILE A 54 -17.43 -10.99 -8.75
CA ILE A 54 -17.34 -10.06 -7.62
C ILE A 54 -18.19 -8.82 -7.94
N GLY A 55 -18.97 -8.38 -6.96
CA GLY A 55 -19.89 -7.25 -7.11
C GLY A 55 -21.24 -7.60 -7.73
N VAL A 56 -21.43 -8.82 -8.22
CA VAL A 56 -22.71 -9.33 -8.75
C VAL A 56 -23.20 -10.50 -7.90
N ASP A 57 -22.42 -11.55 -7.81
CA ASP A 57 -22.78 -12.78 -7.09
C ASP A 57 -22.05 -12.84 -5.73
N LEU A 58 -20.87 -12.25 -5.64
CA LEU A 58 -19.98 -12.29 -4.47
C LEU A 58 -19.68 -10.87 -3.99
N PHE A 59 -19.80 -10.64 -2.69
CA PHE A 59 -19.54 -9.36 -2.04
C PHE A 59 -18.48 -9.54 -0.94
N PRO A 60 -17.19 -9.68 -1.30
CA PRO A 60 -16.14 -10.01 -0.36
C PRO A 60 -15.96 -8.95 0.73
N ARG A 61 -15.47 -9.39 1.89
CA ARG A 61 -15.06 -8.46 2.95
C ARG A 61 -13.86 -7.62 2.50
N PRO A 62 -13.66 -6.42 3.09
CA PRO A 62 -12.55 -5.54 2.72
C PRO A 62 -11.16 -6.20 2.77
N GLN A 63 -10.95 -7.15 3.70
CA GLN A 63 -9.70 -7.88 3.82
C GLN A 63 -9.39 -8.72 2.56
N ILE A 64 -10.41 -9.33 1.95
CA ILE A 64 -10.25 -10.11 0.72
C ILE A 64 -9.98 -9.18 -0.47
N MET A 65 -10.68 -8.05 -0.57
CA MET A 65 -10.43 -7.06 -1.61
C MET A 65 -9.01 -6.47 -1.48
N GLY A 66 -8.57 -6.20 -0.25
CA GLY A 66 -7.21 -5.77 0.02
C GLY A 66 -6.18 -6.82 -0.36
N TYR A 67 -6.44 -8.10 -0.08
CA TYR A 67 -5.57 -9.20 -0.50
C TYR A 67 -5.40 -9.26 -2.02
N PHE A 68 -6.46 -9.11 -2.80
CA PHE A 68 -6.34 -9.04 -4.26
C PHE A 68 -5.40 -7.92 -4.73
N LEU A 69 -5.50 -6.73 -4.13
CA LEU A 69 -4.59 -5.63 -4.48
C LEU A 69 -3.12 -5.97 -4.13
N HIS A 70 -2.87 -6.58 -2.96
CA HIS A 70 -1.54 -7.01 -2.55
C HIS A 70 -0.91 -8.02 -3.51
N GLU A 71 -1.71 -8.92 -4.08
CA GLU A 71 -1.21 -9.94 -5.02
C GLU A 71 -1.09 -9.42 -6.45
N LEU A 72 -2.14 -8.72 -6.94
CA LEU A 72 -2.25 -8.41 -8.35
C LEU A 72 -1.41 -7.19 -8.77
N ILE A 73 -1.21 -6.20 -7.91
CA ILE A 73 -0.36 -5.04 -8.24
C ILE A 73 1.09 -5.48 -8.50
N PRO A 74 1.75 -6.26 -7.60
CA PRO A 74 3.09 -6.75 -7.89
C PRO A 74 3.17 -7.67 -9.10
N LEU A 75 2.16 -8.51 -9.33
CA LEU A 75 2.10 -9.38 -10.51
C LEU A 75 2.03 -8.57 -11.81
N GLU A 76 1.20 -7.54 -11.86
CA GLU A 76 1.07 -6.70 -13.06
C GLU A 76 2.36 -5.90 -13.33
N LEU A 77 3.00 -5.34 -12.30
CA LEU A 77 4.27 -4.64 -12.46
C LEU A 77 5.41 -5.57 -12.85
N ALA A 78 5.49 -6.77 -12.28
CA ALA A 78 6.46 -7.79 -12.68
C ALA A 78 6.23 -8.25 -14.14
N ARG A 79 4.97 -8.34 -14.59
CA ARG A 79 4.63 -8.65 -15.98
C ARG A 79 5.08 -7.56 -16.97
N ARG A 80 4.93 -6.28 -16.59
CA ARG A 80 5.37 -5.15 -17.41
C ARG A 80 6.89 -5.00 -17.47
N TYR A 81 7.55 -5.22 -16.33
CA TYR A 81 8.98 -4.96 -16.15
C TYR A 81 9.68 -6.10 -15.39
N PRO A 82 9.77 -7.30 -15.98
CA PRO A 82 10.28 -8.50 -15.30
C PRO A 82 11.75 -8.39 -14.89
N GLU A 83 12.51 -7.52 -15.54
CA GLU A 83 13.94 -7.28 -15.21
C GLU A 83 14.13 -6.28 -14.05
N ILE A 84 13.03 -5.60 -13.64
CA ILE A 84 13.13 -4.54 -12.62
C ILE A 84 12.33 -4.93 -11.38
N TRP A 85 11.16 -5.57 -11.54
CA TRP A 85 10.24 -5.86 -10.47
C TRP A 85 9.87 -7.32 -10.38
N ARG A 86 9.79 -7.82 -9.14
CA ARG A 86 9.13 -9.08 -8.80
C ARG A 86 8.26 -8.96 -7.56
N ARG A 87 7.37 -9.88 -7.37
CA ARG A 87 6.64 -10.03 -6.09
C ARG A 87 7.58 -10.57 -4.98
N GLU A 88 7.17 -10.44 -3.73
CA GLU A 88 7.87 -11.06 -2.61
C GLU A 88 7.94 -12.59 -2.75
N GLU A 89 9.06 -13.17 -2.35
CA GLU A 89 9.26 -14.62 -2.27
C GLU A 89 9.32 -15.13 -0.84
N ASN A 90 9.54 -14.22 0.11
CA ASN A 90 9.60 -14.55 1.52
C ASN A 90 9.11 -13.40 2.41
N ALA A 91 8.73 -13.70 3.65
CA ALA A 91 8.12 -12.76 4.58
C ALA A 91 9.04 -11.62 5.08
N THR A 92 10.32 -11.61 4.70
CA THR A 92 11.26 -10.56 5.07
C THR A 92 11.38 -9.47 4.01
N GLU A 93 10.91 -9.76 2.81
CA GLU A 93 10.88 -8.83 1.68
C GLU A 93 9.67 -7.91 1.72
N LYS A 94 9.73 -6.80 1.01
CA LYS A 94 8.56 -5.96 0.75
C LYS A 94 7.64 -6.63 -0.27
N ASP A 95 6.39 -6.21 -0.32
CA ASP A 95 5.35 -6.82 -1.17
C ASP A 95 5.73 -6.76 -2.66
N MET A 96 6.50 -5.74 -3.05
CA MET A 96 7.09 -5.61 -4.38
C MET A 96 8.58 -5.31 -4.27
N VAL A 97 9.40 -6.18 -4.83
CA VAL A 97 10.87 -6.14 -4.75
C VAL A 97 11.45 -5.51 -6.02
N CYS A 98 12.30 -4.51 -5.84
CA CYS A 98 13.10 -3.95 -6.91
C CYS A 98 14.38 -4.78 -7.08
N LEU A 99 14.58 -5.38 -8.25
CA LEU A 99 15.73 -6.23 -8.56
C LEU A 99 17.02 -5.43 -8.79
N VAL A 100 16.89 -4.15 -9.14
CA VAL A 100 18.04 -3.28 -9.41
C VAL A 100 18.65 -2.74 -8.11
N ASP A 101 17.79 -2.31 -7.17
CA ASP A 101 18.20 -1.83 -5.85
C ASP A 101 17.03 -1.99 -4.86
N ASP A 102 17.23 -2.80 -3.83
CA ASP A 102 16.20 -3.10 -2.81
C ASP A 102 15.74 -1.84 -2.05
N CYS A 103 16.51 -0.75 -2.05
CA CYS A 103 16.06 0.50 -1.44
C CYS A 103 14.78 1.07 -2.08
N PHE A 104 14.49 0.71 -3.33
CA PHE A 104 13.28 1.08 -4.07
C PHE A 104 12.13 0.08 -3.92
N SER A 105 12.33 -1.02 -3.22
CA SER A 105 11.26 -1.99 -2.95
C SER A 105 10.10 -1.34 -2.20
N ILE A 106 8.85 -1.75 -2.53
CA ILE A 106 7.63 -1.08 -2.09
C ILE A 106 6.81 -2.00 -1.19
N GLU A 107 6.37 -1.46 -0.06
CA GLU A 107 5.36 -2.07 0.80
C GLU A 107 3.98 -1.58 0.40
N ILE A 108 3.00 -2.47 0.25
CA ILE A 108 1.62 -2.12 -0.09
C ILE A 108 0.76 -2.11 1.17
N LYS A 109 -0.04 -1.07 1.34
CA LYS A 109 -1.06 -1.01 2.39
C LYS A 109 -2.41 -0.69 1.78
N THR A 110 -3.41 -1.45 2.18
CA THR A 110 -4.77 -1.30 1.69
C THR A 110 -5.74 -1.06 2.82
N SER A 111 -6.75 -0.24 2.60
CA SER A 111 -7.76 0.07 3.62
C SER A 111 -9.10 0.45 2.98
N SER A 112 -10.20 -0.03 3.58
CA SER A 112 -11.54 0.44 3.25
C SER A 112 -11.98 1.69 4.03
N SER A 113 -11.06 2.34 4.70
CA SER A 113 -11.23 3.69 5.24
C SER A 113 -11.14 4.71 4.11
N ASN A 114 -11.79 5.85 4.26
CA ASN A 114 -11.75 6.91 3.24
C ASN A 114 -10.33 7.47 3.04
N ARG A 115 -9.50 7.51 4.10
CA ARG A 115 -8.17 8.12 4.04
C ARG A 115 -7.12 7.42 4.91
N ASN A 116 -7.51 6.83 6.05
CA ASN A 116 -6.53 6.35 7.03
C ASN A 116 -5.77 5.12 6.53
N THR A 117 -4.50 5.06 6.90
CA THR A 117 -3.61 3.93 6.68
C THR A 117 -3.44 3.14 7.97
N TYR A 118 -3.54 1.84 7.88
CA TYR A 118 -3.37 0.94 9.01
C TYR A 118 -2.27 -0.09 8.73
N GLY A 119 -1.45 -0.34 9.75
CA GLY A 119 -0.50 -1.43 9.79
C GLY A 119 -0.84 -2.42 10.91
N ASN A 120 -0.22 -3.58 10.91
CA ASN A 120 -0.31 -4.52 12.01
C ASN A 120 0.42 -3.99 13.25
N ARG A 121 0.05 -4.44 14.46
CA ARG A 121 0.72 -4.07 15.71
C ARG A 121 2.23 -4.31 15.70
N SER A 122 2.70 -5.30 14.93
CA SER A 122 4.14 -5.57 14.77
C SER A 122 4.95 -4.37 14.25
N TYR A 123 4.29 -3.38 13.61
CA TYR A 123 4.95 -2.15 13.16
C TYR A 123 5.45 -1.28 14.30
N THR A 124 4.86 -1.39 15.49
CA THR A 124 5.23 -0.60 16.68
C THR A 124 6.04 -1.39 17.69
N GLN A 125 6.19 -2.70 17.50
CA GLN A 125 7.03 -3.51 18.38
C GLN A 125 8.50 -3.17 18.12
N LEU A 126 9.24 -2.87 19.20
CA LEU A 126 10.69 -2.75 19.14
C LEU A 126 11.23 -4.05 18.54
N SER A 127 11.84 -3.98 17.37
CA SER A 127 12.70 -5.08 16.97
C SER A 127 13.88 -5.01 17.93
N THR A 128 14.03 -6.01 18.77
CA THR A 128 15.34 -6.31 19.33
C THR A 128 16.29 -6.36 18.15
N THR A 129 17.14 -5.35 18.07
CA THR A 129 18.21 -5.24 17.07
C THR A 129 18.92 -6.58 16.97
N GLY A 130 18.92 -7.20 15.81
CA GLY A 130 19.67 -8.43 15.54
C GLY A 130 18.88 -9.71 15.35
N ILE A 131 17.54 -9.71 15.32
CA ILE A 131 16.80 -10.90 14.89
C ILE A 131 16.81 -10.92 13.35
N GLU A 132 17.65 -11.77 12.78
CA GLU A 132 17.58 -12.14 11.36
C GLU A 132 16.15 -12.55 11.02
N GLY A 133 15.63 -12.08 9.88
CA GLY A 133 14.33 -12.51 9.37
C GLY A 133 13.15 -11.57 9.62
N LYS A 134 13.35 -10.30 10.03
CA LYS A 134 12.27 -9.33 10.09
C LYS A 134 12.33 -8.31 8.95
N LYS A 135 11.21 -8.13 8.26
CA LYS A 135 10.98 -7.13 7.22
C LYS A 135 11.36 -5.72 7.69
N ASN A 136 12.16 -5.00 6.92
CA ASN A 136 12.45 -3.59 7.18
C ASN A 136 11.18 -2.76 6.97
N LYS A 137 10.79 -1.99 7.97
CA LYS A 137 9.56 -1.19 7.98
C LYS A 137 9.75 0.26 7.50
N SER A 138 10.99 0.69 7.27
CA SER A 138 11.28 1.94 6.59
C SER A 138 11.42 1.71 5.09
N GLY A 139 10.97 2.65 4.27
CA GLY A 139 11.06 2.56 2.82
C GLY A 139 9.84 3.11 2.10
N TYR A 140 9.72 2.80 0.82
CA TYR A 140 8.59 3.21 0.00
C TYR A 140 7.33 2.44 0.33
N TYR A 141 6.20 3.16 0.32
CA TYR A 141 4.86 2.64 0.58
C TYR A 141 3.90 3.08 -0.51
N LEU A 142 3.16 2.12 -1.03
CA LEU A 142 1.95 2.34 -1.83
C LEU A 142 0.73 2.12 -0.95
N VAL A 143 -0.09 3.15 -0.79
CA VAL A 143 -1.29 3.10 0.02
C VAL A 143 -2.52 3.25 -0.84
N VAL A 144 -3.42 2.27 -0.81
CA VAL A 144 -4.66 2.25 -1.57
C VAL A 144 -5.85 2.24 -0.64
N ASN A 145 -6.66 3.30 -0.70
CA ASN A 145 -7.94 3.37 -0.01
C ASN A 145 -9.07 3.11 -1.00
N PHE A 146 -10.02 2.25 -0.64
CA PHE A 146 -11.14 1.85 -1.49
C PHE A 146 -12.47 1.78 -0.74
N GLN A 147 -13.57 1.84 -1.45
CA GLN A 147 -14.91 1.66 -0.88
C GLN A 147 -15.17 0.19 -0.59
N LYS A 148 -15.87 -0.08 0.50
CA LYS A 148 -16.40 -1.42 0.79
C LYS A 148 -17.78 -1.61 0.17
N PHE A 149 -18.17 -2.84 -0.09
CA PHE A 149 -19.53 -3.18 -0.47
C PHE A 149 -20.51 -2.71 0.60
N ASN A 150 -21.62 -2.11 0.14
CA ASN A 150 -22.69 -1.67 1.02
C ASN A 150 -23.76 -2.76 1.13
N LYS A 151 -23.86 -3.38 2.30
CA LYS A 151 -24.82 -4.46 2.56
C LYS A 151 -26.30 -4.06 2.44
N ASN A 152 -26.60 -2.76 2.46
CA ASN A 152 -27.94 -2.22 2.35
C ASN A 152 -28.36 -1.91 0.90
N VAL A 153 -27.45 -2.06 -0.07
CA VAL A 153 -27.74 -1.88 -1.48
C VAL A 153 -27.97 -3.24 -2.11
N GLN A 154 -29.10 -3.38 -2.81
CA GLN A 154 -29.43 -4.56 -3.61
C GLN A 154 -28.92 -4.40 -5.04
N GLY A 155 -28.59 -5.53 -5.68
CA GLY A 155 -28.07 -5.57 -7.04
C GLY A 155 -26.56 -5.47 -7.12
N SER A 156 -26.04 -5.27 -8.33
CA SER A 156 -24.61 -5.20 -8.60
C SER A 156 -23.98 -3.96 -7.99
N GLN A 157 -22.75 -4.13 -7.46
CA GLN A 157 -21.98 -3.05 -6.86
C GLN A 157 -20.54 -3.12 -7.37
N GLU A 158 -19.98 -1.98 -7.71
CA GLU A 158 -18.58 -1.81 -8.06
C GLU A 158 -17.97 -0.70 -7.19
N PRO A 159 -17.52 -1.03 -5.96
CA PRO A 159 -16.84 -0.07 -5.10
C PRO A 159 -15.66 0.59 -5.83
N GLN A 160 -15.44 1.86 -5.55
CA GLN A 160 -14.41 2.65 -6.23
C GLN A 160 -13.13 2.75 -5.38
N ILE A 161 -11.99 2.98 -6.02
CA ILE A 161 -10.79 3.46 -5.36
C ILE A 161 -11.04 4.91 -4.91
N ASN A 162 -10.87 5.18 -3.63
CA ASN A 162 -11.04 6.52 -3.07
C ASN A 162 -9.78 7.36 -3.20
N LEU A 163 -8.61 6.73 -2.96
CA LEU A 163 -7.35 7.43 -2.83
C LEU A 163 -6.19 6.48 -3.06
N VAL A 164 -5.24 6.89 -3.87
CA VAL A 164 -3.93 6.24 -4.05
C VAL A 164 -2.87 7.21 -3.60
N ARG A 165 -1.96 6.77 -2.74
CA ARG A 165 -0.85 7.58 -2.23
C ARG A 165 0.45 6.82 -2.31
N PHE A 166 1.53 7.55 -2.55
CA PHE A 166 2.87 6.99 -2.63
C PHE A 166 3.87 7.88 -1.91
N GLY A 167 4.89 7.27 -1.30
CA GLY A 167 5.94 7.99 -0.63
C GLY A 167 6.76 7.12 0.31
N TRP A 168 7.55 7.76 1.16
CA TRP A 168 8.45 7.09 2.09
C TRP A 168 7.95 7.20 3.52
N LEU A 169 7.90 6.08 4.22
CA LEU A 169 7.61 6.02 5.65
C LEU A 169 8.81 5.47 6.40
N ASP A 170 9.07 6.05 7.55
CA ASP A 170 9.98 5.51 8.54
C ASP A 170 9.22 4.58 9.49
N ARG A 171 9.94 3.65 10.10
CA ARG A 171 9.36 2.79 11.12
C ARG A 171 8.73 3.58 12.27
N GLU A 172 9.36 4.69 12.65
CA GLU A 172 8.97 5.57 13.75
C GLU A 172 7.67 6.35 13.46
N ASP A 173 7.24 6.41 12.19
CA ASP A 173 5.97 7.02 11.80
C ASP A 173 4.75 6.22 12.28
N TRP A 174 4.95 4.94 12.57
CA TRP A 174 3.87 4.04 12.98
C TRP A 174 3.60 4.13 14.48
N GLN A 175 2.37 4.44 14.85
CA GLN A 175 1.89 4.57 16.23
C GLN A 175 0.95 3.41 16.56
N GLY A 176 1.27 2.67 17.63
CA GLY A 176 0.39 1.61 18.14
C GLY A 176 -0.88 2.16 18.77
N GLN A 177 -1.94 1.37 18.73
CA GLN A 177 -3.14 1.68 19.49
C GLN A 177 -2.84 1.64 20.98
N ALA A 178 -3.37 2.60 21.75
CA ALA A 178 -3.17 2.70 23.19
C ALA A 178 -3.79 1.51 23.97
N ALA A 179 -4.85 0.88 23.42
CA ALA A 179 -5.48 -0.28 24.05
C ALA A 179 -4.55 -1.51 24.03
N ALA A 180 -4.45 -2.20 25.17
CA ALA A 180 -3.63 -3.41 25.31
C ALA A 180 -3.98 -4.52 24.30
N THR A 181 -5.24 -4.60 23.90
CA THR A 181 -5.78 -5.53 22.92
C THR A 181 -5.73 -5.01 21.47
N GLY A 182 -5.28 -3.75 21.26
CA GLY A 182 -5.20 -3.14 19.94
C GLY A 182 -4.23 -3.89 19.03
N GLN A 183 -4.71 -4.31 17.86
CA GLN A 183 -3.93 -5.10 16.89
C GLN A 183 -3.43 -4.25 15.71
N GLN A 184 -3.71 -2.96 15.70
CA GLN A 184 -3.38 -2.06 14.60
C GLN A 184 -2.37 -1.00 15.02
N ALA A 185 -1.55 -0.59 14.06
CA ALA A 185 -0.78 0.65 14.06
C ALA A 185 -1.41 1.64 13.08
N LYS A 186 -1.25 2.92 13.34
CA LYS A 186 -1.73 4.01 12.47
C LYS A 186 -0.64 5.06 12.29
N LEU A 187 -0.79 5.88 11.28
CA LEU A 187 0.04 7.05 11.02
C LEU A 187 -0.56 8.30 11.66
N SER A 188 0.27 9.28 12.00
CA SER A 188 -0.23 10.61 12.40
C SER A 188 -0.80 11.35 11.18
N PRO A 189 -1.72 12.34 11.38
CA PRO A 189 -2.24 13.15 10.29
C PRO A 189 -1.16 13.87 9.47
N ALA A 190 -0.08 14.33 10.11
CA ALA A 190 1.04 14.98 9.45
C ALA A 190 1.80 14.01 8.54
N VAL A 191 2.10 12.78 9.00
CA VAL A 191 2.73 11.74 8.20
C VAL A 191 1.86 11.37 7.01
N GLU A 192 0.56 11.14 7.21
CA GLU A 192 -0.37 10.81 6.13
C GLU A 192 -0.49 11.91 5.07
N ARG A 193 -0.31 13.16 5.47
CA ARG A 193 -0.42 14.31 4.58
C ARG A 193 0.88 14.61 3.83
N TYR A 194 2.03 14.52 4.49
CA TYR A 194 3.27 15.05 3.96
C TYR A 194 4.26 13.98 3.49
N LYS A 195 4.16 12.74 4.02
CA LYS A 195 5.02 11.62 3.62
C LYS A 195 4.36 10.64 2.66
N LEU A 196 3.05 10.79 2.39
CA LEU A 196 2.27 9.98 1.45
C LEU A 196 1.50 10.92 0.52
N LEU A 197 2.11 11.25 -0.62
CA LEU A 197 1.51 12.17 -1.58
C LEU A 197 0.48 11.47 -2.45
N GLN A 198 -0.59 12.20 -2.78
CA GLN A 198 -1.69 11.67 -3.58
C GLN A 198 -1.28 11.52 -5.04
N LEU A 199 -1.63 10.38 -5.65
CA LEU A 199 -1.48 10.14 -7.06
C LEU A 199 -2.81 10.37 -7.81
N PRO A 200 -2.73 10.80 -9.08
CA PRO A 200 -1.51 11.05 -9.87
C PRO A 200 -0.86 12.42 -9.62
N ASN A 201 -1.52 13.36 -8.94
CA ASN A 201 -1.17 14.78 -8.95
C ASN A 201 -0.10 15.20 -7.92
N LEU A 202 0.41 14.30 -7.08
CA LEU A 202 1.43 14.57 -6.05
C LEU A 202 1.09 15.75 -5.11
N GLU A 203 -0.21 15.97 -4.81
CA GLU A 203 -0.71 16.98 -3.89
C GLU A 203 -0.70 16.53 -2.42
#